data_f81a51b5b6ba654726412bd6659df564
#
_entry.id   f81a51b5b6ba654726412bd6659df564
#
_cell.length_a   1.000
_cell.length_b   1.000
_cell.length_c   1.000
_cell.angle_alpha   90.00
_cell.angle_beta   90.00
_cell.angle_gamma   90.00
#
_symmetry.space_group_name_H-M   'P 1'
#
loop_
_entity.id
_entity.type
_entity.pdbx_description
1 polymer ?
#
loop_
_entity_poly.entity_id
_entity_poly.type
_entity_poly.pdbx_seq_one_letter_code
_entity_poly.pdbx_strand_id
1 'polypeptide(L)'
;MHKSDEKYQAYVKILEEELVPAMGCTEPIAIAYAGAVARKTLGNLPEQLDIKVSGNIIKNVKSVIVPNTGGMRGIAAALCAGVIAGDAEALLEVIARVTSGQKEEIKSYMDQVKPRITPASTGHVFEIDLTVTKGTETARVRIVDTHTNIILIEKNGQPVFRKDVCSGKEEKKTDHSILNIEDIIDFANTVDTEDVKEVLERQIRYNTAISEEGLRGNYGANIGKVLLHTYGDNIKIRARAKAAAGSDARMNGCELPVVINSGSGNQGMTASIPVIEFARELQVCHDKMLRALVLSNLVTIHLKTGIGTLSAYCGAVSAGCGSGAGIAYLYGGDYEVIAHTIVNSLAIVSGIICDGAKASCAAKISAAVDAGIMGYEMYIQGQQFYGGDGIVTHGVENTIRNVGQLAKEGMCETDKEIIRIMVERG
;
A
#
# COMPACT_ATOMS: atom_id res chain seq x y z
N MET A 1 4.32 -26.79 10.51
CA MET A 1 4.25 -26.96 9.04
C MET A 1 5.61 -27.42 8.54
N HIS A 2 5.68 -28.40 7.63
CA HIS A 2 6.97 -28.89 7.10
C HIS A 2 7.35 -28.19 5.80
N LYS A 3 8.66 -28.01 5.55
CA LYS A 3 9.18 -27.36 4.34
C LYS A 3 8.72 -28.03 3.02
N SER A 4 8.42 -29.34 3.06
CA SER A 4 7.91 -30.10 1.92
C SER A 4 6.41 -29.92 1.65
N ASP A 5 5.68 -29.28 2.55
CA ASP A 5 4.22 -29.13 2.43
C ASP A 5 3.91 -28.07 1.37
N GLU A 6 2.94 -28.34 0.50
CA GLU A 6 2.48 -27.38 -0.51
C GLU A 6 2.02 -26.06 0.13
N LYS A 7 1.41 -26.13 1.32
CA LYS A 7 0.97 -24.95 2.07
C LYS A 7 2.15 -24.11 2.54
N TYR A 8 3.25 -24.74 3.01
CA TYR A 8 4.47 -24.03 3.37
C TYR A 8 5.03 -23.24 2.19
N GLN A 9 5.16 -23.90 1.02
CA GLN A 9 5.67 -23.26 -0.19
C GLN A 9 4.76 -22.11 -0.66
N ALA A 10 3.44 -22.27 -0.53
CA ALA A 10 2.49 -21.23 -0.86
C ALA A 10 2.65 -20.00 0.07
N TYR A 11 2.89 -20.20 1.37
CA TYR A 11 3.08 -19.10 2.32
C TYR A 11 4.37 -18.32 2.06
N VAL A 12 5.47 -19.03 1.74
CA VAL A 12 6.73 -18.37 1.29
C VAL A 12 6.46 -17.53 0.04
N LYS A 13 5.80 -18.12 -0.96
CA LYS A 13 5.50 -17.45 -2.22
C LYS A 13 4.57 -16.23 -2.05
N ILE A 14 3.57 -16.31 -1.17
CA ILE A 14 2.70 -15.17 -0.82
C ILE A 14 3.55 -14.01 -0.27
N LEU A 15 4.50 -14.27 0.63
CA LEU A 15 5.39 -13.23 1.15
C LEU A 15 6.26 -12.63 0.04
N GLU A 16 6.81 -13.43 -0.87
CA GLU A 16 7.61 -12.96 -2.00
C GLU A 16 6.79 -12.08 -2.97
N GLU A 17 5.55 -12.49 -3.27
CA GLU A 17 4.65 -11.79 -4.19
C GLU A 17 4.10 -10.47 -3.61
N GLU A 18 3.91 -10.39 -2.30
CA GLU A 18 3.28 -9.25 -1.64
C GLU A 18 4.28 -8.26 -1.02
N LEU A 19 5.50 -8.70 -0.66
CA LEU A 19 6.53 -7.85 -0.06
C LEU A 19 7.54 -7.38 -1.11
N VAL A 20 7.08 -6.54 -2.04
CA VAL A 20 7.92 -6.03 -3.12
C VAL A 20 8.32 -4.56 -2.89
N PRO A 21 9.50 -4.13 -3.40
CA PRO A 21 9.91 -2.74 -3.28
C PRO A 21 9.06 -1.82 -4.18
N ALA A 22 8.80 -0.61 -3.72
CA ALA A 22 8.14 0.45 -4.49
C ALA A 22 8.66 1.84 -4.10
N MET A 23 8.70 2.75 -5.08
CA MET A 23 9.04 4.15 -4.88
C MET A 23 7.78 4.99 -4.73
N GLY A 24 7.65 5.73 -3.64
CA GLY A 24 6.51 6.62 -3.42
C GLY A 24 5.14 5.93 -3.45
N CYS A 25 4.11 6.61 -3.97
CA CYS A 25 2.78 6.05 -4.16
C CYS A 25 2.69 5.34 -5.52
N THR A 26 2.18 4.12 -5.55
CA THR A 26 2.18 3.26 -6.74
C THR A 26 1.27 3.76 -7.86
N GLU A 27 0.15 4.41 -7.52
CA GLU A 27 -0.82 4.90 -8.51
C GLU A 27 -0.27 6.07 -9.36
N PRO A 28 0.39 7.10 -8.81
CA PRO A 28 1.08 8.11 -9.61
C PRO A 28 2.17 7.50 -10.51
N ILE A 29 2.88 6.49 -10.00
CA ILE A 29 3.91 5.81 -10.77
C ILE A 29 3.31 5.03 -11.96
N ALA A 30 2.15 4.39 -11.78
CA ALA A 30 1.43 3.74 -12.89
C ALA A 30 0.98 4.74 -13.98
N ILE A 31 0.57 5.96 -13.59
CA ILE A 31 0.26 7.04 -14.54
C ILE A 31 1.52 7.48 -15.29
N ALA A 32 2.63 7.67 -14.58
CA ALA A 32 3.91 8.00 -15.20
C ALA A 32 4.36 6.90 -16.17
N TYR A 33 4.19 5.64 -15.79
CA TYR A 33 4.49 4.48 -16.63
C TYR A 33 3.63 4.50 -17.92
N ALA A 34 2.33 4.74 -17.82
CA ALA A 34 1.48 4.91 -18.99
C ALA A 34 1.97 6.05 -19.91
N GLY A 35 2.39 7.19 -19.32
CA GLY A 35 2.96 8.34 -20.04
C GLY A 35 4.26 8.00 -20.79
N ALA A 36 5.18 7.30 -20.13
CA ALA A 36 6.45 6.86 -20.74
C ALA A 36 6.23 5.90 -21.91
N VAL A 37 5.36 4.90 -21.74
CA VAL A 37 5.01 3.93 -22.78
C VAL A 37 4.30 4.62 -23.96
N ALA A 38 3.36 5.54 -23.69
CA ALA A 38 2.65 6.27 -24.71
C ALA A 38 3.60 7.16 -25.54
N ARG A 39 4.53 7.89 -24.90
CA ARG A 39 5.57 8.68 -25.59
C ARG A 39 6.47 7.81 -26.46
N LYS A 40 6.94 6.68 -25.93
CA LYS A 40 7.75 5.72 -26.66
C LYS A 40 7.02 5.20 -27.90
N THR A 41 5.75 4.87 -27.77
CA THR A 41 4.88 4.40 -28.87
C THR A 41 4.65 5.48 -29.93
N LEU A 42 4.36 6.71 -29.51
CA LEU A 42 4.17 7.85 -30.41
C LEU A 42 5.47 8.18 -31.18
N GLY A 43 6.62 8.10 -30.50
CA GLY A 43 7.94 8.42 -31.05
C GLY A 43 8.32 9.90 -31.00
N ASN A 44 7.41 10.77 -30.56
CA ASN A 44 7.56 12.22 -30.45
C ASN A 44 7.05 12.74 -29.13
N LEU A 45 7.43 13.98 -28.75
CA LEU A 45 6.85 14.66 -27.61
C LEU A 45 5.38 15.05 -27.94
N PRO A 46 4.37 14.58 -27.18
CA PRO A 46 2.97 14.88 -27.44
C PRO A 46 2.64 16.38 -27.27
N GLU A 47 1.62 16.84 -27.97
CA GLU A 47 1.05 18.19 -27.85
C GLU A 47 -0.28 18.18 -27.09
N GLN A 48 -0.94 17.02 -27.02
CA GLN A 48 -2.18 16.83 -26.27
C GLN A 48 -2.12 15.53 -25.45
N LEU A 49 -2.65 15.59 -24.25
CA LEU A 49 -2.73 14.49 -23.31
C LEU A 49 -4.16 14.35 -22.81
N ASP A 50 -4.83 13.28 -23.18
CA ASP A 50 -6.17 12.92 -22.72
C ASP A 50 -6.11 11.65 -21.89
N ILE A 51 -6.40 11.75 -20.60
CA ILE A 51 -6.36 10.61 -19.68
C ILE A 51 -7.71 10.38 -19.02
N LYS A 52 -8.20 9.13 -19.11
CA LYS A 52 -9.36 8.66 -18.36
C LYS A 52 -8.87 7.75 -17.26
N VAL A 53 -9.32 7.96 -16.04
CA VAL A 53 -8.89 7.17 -14.88
C VAL A 53 -10.07 6.78 -14.00
N SER A 54 -9.98 5.61 -13.36
CA SER A 54 -11.00 5.18 -12.40
C SER A 54 -11.09 6.15 -11.21
N GLY A 55 -12.24 6.17 -10.54
CA GLY A 55 -12.48 7.03 -9.38
C GLY A 55 -11.45 6.80 -8.27
N ASN A 56 -11.00 5.57 -8.09
CA ASN A 56 -9.96 5.24 -7.11
C ASN A 56 -8.58 5.83 -7.46
N ILE A 57 -8.22 5.90 -8.74
CA ILE A 57 -7.02 6.62 -9.17
C ILE A 57 -7.14 8.11 -8.86
N ILE A 58 -8.30 8.74 -9.15
CA ILE A 58 -8.55 10.14 -8.78
C ILE A 58 -8.35 10.32 -7.28
N LYS A 59 -9.00 9.48 -6.48
CA LYS A 59 -8.93 9.51 -5.01
C LYS A 59 -7.49 9.40 -4.49
N ASN A 60 -6.70 8.49 -5.02
CA ASN A 60 -5.37 8.17 -4.50
C ASN A 60 -4.25 9.07 -5.04
N VAL A 61 -4.47 9.77 -6.18
CA VAL A 61 -3.41 10.57 -6.81
C VAL A 61 -3.59 12.07 -6.60
N LYS A 62 -4.82 12.57 -6.46
CA LYS A 62 -5.14 14.00 -6.45
C LYS A 62 -4.25 14.84 -5.51
N SER A 63 -3.95 14.36 -4.31
CA SER A 63 -3.26 15.14 -3.27
C SER A 63 -1.83 14.68 -2.99
N VAL A 64 -1.36 13.60 -3.63
CA VAL A 64 -0.05 13.03 -3.34
C VAL A 64 1.05 13.74 -4.13
N ILE A 65 2.20 13.92 -3.51
CA ILE A 65 3.40 14.41 -4.20
C ILE A 65 3.97 13.28 -5.05
N VAL A 66 4.20 13.57 -6.33
CA VAL A 66 4.85 12.64 -7.26
C VAL A 66 6.35 12.64 -6.99
N PRO A 67 6.97 11.48 -6.71
CA PRO A 67 8.40 11.39 -6.46
C PRO A 67 9.24 11.97 -7.59
N ASN A 68 10.41 12.50 -7.27
CA ASN A 68 11.38 13.04 -8.23
C ASN A 68 10.89 14.20 -9.12
N THR A 69 9.78 14.86 -8.74
CA THR A 69 9.23 15.99 -9.54
C THR A 69 9.46 17.36 -8.92
N GLY A 70 10.18 17.45 -7.77
CA GLY A 70 10.36 18.73 -7.08
C GLY A 70 9.11 19.22 -6.34
N GLY A 71 8.26 18.31 -5.87
CA GLY A 71 7.06 18.61 -5.06
C GLY A 71 5.77 18.77 -5.85
N MET A 72 5.76 18.50 -7.15
CA MET A 72 4.54 18.55 -7.96
C MET A 72 3.55 17.46 -7.53
N ARG A 73 2.25 17.74 -7.69
CA ARG A 73 1.17 16.88 -7.18
C ARG A 73 0.18 16.48 -8.27
N GLY A 74 -0.44 15.33 -8.07
CA GLY A 74 -1.62 14.93 -8.81
C GLY A 74 -1.35 14.24 -10.14
N ILE A 75 -2.43 13.94 -10.87
CA ILE A 75 -2.43 13.12 -12.08
C ILE A 75 -1.64 13.81 -13.21
N ALA A 76 -1.82 15.14 -13.37
CA ALA A 76 -1.12 15.89 -14.41
C ALA A 76 0.41 15.84 -14.22
N ALA A 77 0.88 16.01 -12.97
CA ALA A 77 2.31 15.95 -12.65
C ALA A 77 2.88 14.56 -12.92
N ALA A 78 2.19 13.50 -12.50
CA ALA A 78 2.61 12.12 -12.73
C ALA A 78 2.69 11.80 -14.24
N LEU A 79 1.66 12.19 -15.01
CA LEU A 79 1.62 11.96 -16.45
C LEU A 79 2.75 12.71 -17.17
N CYS A 80 2.92 14.00 -16.89
CA CYS A 80 3.97 14.80 -17.50
C CYS A 80 5.37 14.32 -17.12
N ALA A 81 5.58 13.87 -15.87
CA ALA A 81 6.84 13.27 -15.47
C ALA A 81 7.18 12.01 -16.28
N GLY A 82 6.19 11.14 -16.49
CA GLY A 82 6.36 9.96 -17.35
C GLY A 82 6.65 10.29 -18.80
N VAL A 83 5.94 11.28 -19.35
CA VAL A 83 6.12 11.74 -20.75
C VAL A 83 7.50 12.38 -20.96
N ILE A 84 7.99 13.21 -20.04
CA ILE A 84 9.25 13.96 -20.22
C ILE A 84 10.48 13.11 -19.84
N ALA A 85 10.43 12.41 -18.72
CA ALA A 85 11.60 11.79 -18.10
C ALA A 85 11.45 10.28 -17.86
N GLY A 86 10.31 9.68 -18.22
CA GLY A 86 10.01 8.29 -17.90
C GLY A 86 10.83 7.29 -18.72
N ASP A 87 11.38 6.29 -18.02
CA ASP A 87 11.97 5.08 -18.62
C ASP A 87 10.90 3.98 -18.64
N ALA A 88 10.34 3.70 -19.82
CA ALA A 88 9.27 2.70 -19.99
C ALA A 88 9.67 1.27 -19.62
N GLU A 89 10.97 0.95 -19.60
CA GLU A 89 11.49 -0.38 -19.25
C GLU A 89 11.65 -0.56 -17.73
N ALA A 90 11.65 0.54 -16.97
CA ALA A 90 11.86 0.52 -15.52
C ALA A 90 10.58 0.27 -14.70
N LEU A 91 9.44 0.02 -15.34
CA LEU A 91 8.14 -0.30 -14.70
C LEU A 91 7.79 0.68 -13.58
N LEU A 92 7.72 0.20 -12.31
CA LEU A 92 7.41 1.02 -11.13
C LEU A 92 8.59 1.91 -10.67
N GLU A 93 9.73 1.86 -11.32
CA GLU A 93 10.86 2.78 -11.15
C GLU A 93 10.98 3.80 -12.31
N VAL A 94 9.94 3.92 -13.12
CA VAL A 94 9.86 4.71 -14.37
C VAL A 94 10.40 6.13 -14.26
N ILE A 95 10.25 6.81 -13.10
CA ILE A 95 10.73 8.17 -12.84
C ILE A 95 11.80 8.23 -11.74
N ALA A 96 12.48 7.11 -11.44
CA ALA A 96 13.49 7.06 -10.39
C ALA A 96 14.73 7.93 -10.69
N ARG A 97 15.00 8.22 -11.97
CA ARG A 97 16.24 8.89 -12.41
C ARG A 97 16.00 10.30 -12.98
N VAL A 98 14.94 10.99 -12.56
CA VAL A 98 14.63 12.35 -13.02
C VAL A 98 15.69 13.34 -12.55
N THR A 99 16.32 14.03 -13.49
CA THR A 99 17.35 15.05 -13.22
C THR A 99 16.74 16.41 -12.83
N SER A 100 17.54 17.29 -12.23
CA SER A 100 17.08 18.65 -11.89
C SER A 100 16.60 19.44 -13.10
N GLY A 101 17.28 19.33 -14.26
CA GLY A 101 16.84 19.98 -15.50
C GLY A 101 15.48 19.43 -16.00
N GLN A 102 15.26 18.13 -15.91
CA GLN A 102 13.99 17.52 -16.29
C GLN A 102 12.84 17.94 -15.35
N LYS A 103 13.09 18.23 -14.06
CA LYS A 103 12.05 18.77 -13.15
C LYS A 103 11.48 20.10 -13.67
N GLU A 104 12.33 20.99 -14.15
CA GLU A 104 11.88 22.26 -14.75
C GLU A 104 11.17 22.06 -16.08
N GLU A 105 11.65 21.12 -16.90
CA GLU A 105 11.01 20.74 -18.16
C GLU A 105 9.61 20.16 -17.94
N ILE A 106 9.45 19.25 -16.94
CA ILE A 106 8.15 18.69 -16.56
C ILE A 106 7.17 19.79 -16.19
N LYS A 107 7.59 20.75 -15.37
CA LYS A 107 6.77 21.88 -14.93
C LYS A 107 6.33 22.74 -16.13
N SER A 108 7.29 23.14 -16.97
CA SER A 108 7.01 23.93 -18.17
C SER A 108 6.06 23.21 -19.14
N TYR A 109 6.30 21.93 -19.37
CA TYR A 109 5.47 21.10 -20.23
C TYR A 109 4.04 20.94 -19.68
N MET A 110 3.89 20.73 -18.38
CA MET A 110 2.57 20.62 -17.72
C MET A 110 1.76 21.91 -17.86
N ASP A 111 2.39 23.08 -17.72
CA ASP A 111 1.74 24.38 -17.86
C ASP A 111 1.30 24.66 -19.31
N GLN A 112 2.08 24.19 -20.30
CA GLN A 112 1.79 24.35 -21.72
C GLN A 112 0.69 23.43 -22.22
N VAL A 113 0.77 22.12 -21.92
CA VAL A 113 -0.11 21.08 -22.49
C VAL A 113 -1.43 20.96 -21.74
N LYS A 114 -1.44 21.23 -20.42
CA LYS A 114 -2.63 21.15 -19.55
C LYS A 114 -3.43 19.86 -19.78
N PRO A 115 -2.95 18.72 -19.29
CA PRO A 115 -3.58 17.42 -19.52
C PRO A 115 -5.09 17.41 -19.22
N ARG A 116 -5.90 16.85 -20.11
CA ARG A 116 -7.32 16.66 -19.89
C ARG A 116 -7.57 15.38 -19.11
N ILE A 117 -8.09 15.50 -17.90
CA ILE A 117 -8.33 14.40 -16.98
C ILE A 117 -9.84 14.19 -16.84
N THR A 118 -10.33 12.98 -17.12
CA THR A 118 -11.75 12.64 -17.01
C THR A 118 -11.94 11.30 -16.28
N PRO A 119 -13.06 11.12 -15.56
CA PRO A 119 -13.38 9.83 -14.97
C PRO A 119 -13.62 8.76 -16.03
N ALA A 120 -13.11 7.54 -15.80
CA ALA A 120 -13.45 6.38 -16.59
C ALA A 120 -14.84 5.85 -16.20
N SER A 121 -15.58 5.29 -17.17
CA SER A 121 -16.95 4.78 -16.99
C SER A 121 -17.08 3.26 -17.15
N THR A 122 -15.95 2.53 -17.18
CA THR A 122 -15.92 1.09 -17.51
C THR A 122 -16.23 0.18 -16.34
N GLY A 123 -16.23 0.69 -15.11
CA GLY A 123 -16.47 -0.10 -13.89
C GLY A 123 -15.23 -0.81 -13.32
N HIS A 124 -14.06 -0.72 -13.96
CA HIS A 124 -12.83 -1.22 -13.36
C HIS A 124 -12.43 -0.40 -12.13
N VAL A 125 -12.06 -1.09 -11.06
CA VAL A 125 -11.62 -0.47 -9.81
C VAL A 125 -10.30 0.28 -9.99
N PHE A 126 -9.42 -0.26 -10.83
CA PHE A 126 -8.16 0.36 -11.25
C PHE A 126 -8.13 0.44 -12.79
N GLU A 127 -8.10 1.64 -13.33
CA GLU A 127 -8.00 1.87 -14.77
C GLU A 127 -7.30 3.17 -15.09
N ILE A 128 -6.38 3.11 -16.06
CA ILE A 128 -5.73 4.24 -16.73
C ILE A 128 -5.88 4.02 -18.22
N ASP A 129 -6.55 4.93 -18.90
CA ASP A 129 -6.71 4.93 -20.37
C ASP A 129 -6.20 6.27 -20.90
N LEU A 130 -5.00 6.27 -21.43
CA LEU A 130 -4.26 7.45 -21.88
C LEU A 130 -4.20 7.48 -23.40
N THR A 131 -4.62 8.59 -23.99
CA THR A 131 -4.38 8.91 -25.39
C THR A 131 -3.49 10.14 -25.47
N VAL A 132 -2.42 10.06 -26.27
CA VAL A 132 -1.49 11.16 -26.54
C VAL A 132 -1.48 11.47 -28.04
N THR A 133 -1.36 12.76 -28.40
CA THR A 133 -1.47 13.22 -29.79
C THR A 133 -0.33 14.17 -30.14
N LYS A 134 0.19 14.06 -31.38
CA LYS A 134 1.12 14.99 -32.03
C LYS A 134 0.70 15.18 -33.47
N GLY A 135 0.16 16.36 -33.81
CA GLY A 135 -0.41 16.58 -35.14
C GLY A 135 -1.52 15.57 -35.47
N THR A 136 -1.29 14.70 -36.46
CA THR A 136 -2.21 13.61 -36.85
C THR A 136 -1.85 12.26 -36.23
N GLU A 137 -0.70 12.15 -35.57
CA GLU A 137 -0.25 10.91 -34.95
C GLU A 137 -0.83 10.75 -33.55
N THR A 138 -1.25 9.54 -33.21
CA THR A 138 -1.79 9.21 -31.90
C THR A 138 -1.16 7.95 -31.33
N ALA A 139 -1.01 7.91 -30.00
CA ALA A 139 -0.74 6.66 -29.29
C ALA A 139 -1.70 6.53 -28.10
N ARG A 140 -2.16 5.32 -27.84
CA ARG A 140 -3.04 5.02 -26.71
C ARG A 140 -2.48 3.86 -25.90
N VAL A 141 -2.51 4.01 -24.58
CA VAL A 141 -2.09 2.98 -23.61
C VAL A 141 -3.20 2.79 -22.60
N ARG A 142 -3.57 1.54 -22.35
CA ARG A 142 -4.57 1.21 -21.34
C ARG A 142 -4.01 0.20 -20.33
N ILE A 143 -4.11 0.54 -19.04
CA ILE A 143 -3.69 -0.28 -17.89
C ILE A 143 -4.93 -0.56 -17.06
N VAL A 144 -5.15 -1.82 -16.66
CA VAL A 144 -6.28 -2.20 -15.80
C VAL A 144 -5.85 -3.19 -14.72
N ASP A 145 -6.59 -3.21 -13.62
CA ASP A 145 -6.55 -4.12 -12.49
C ASP A 145 -5.27 -4.03 -11.64
N THR A 146 -4.08 -3.99 -12.25
CA THR A 146 -2.81 -3.80 -11.55
C THR A 146 -1.97 -2.68 -12.18
N HIS A 147 -1.01 -2.15 -11.41
CA HIS A 147 -0.25 -0.93 -11.76
C HIS A 147 0.59 -1.02 -13.05
N THR A 148 0.94 -2.23 -13.48
CA THR A 148 1.78 -2.48 -14.66
C THR A 148 1.10 -3.33 -15.73
N ASN A 149 -0.16 -3.75 -15.52
CA ASN A 149 -0.88 -4.61 -16.45
C ASN A 149 -1.42 -3.81 -17.64
N ILE A 150 -0.57 -3.57 -18.63
CA ILE A 150 -0.98 -3.00 -19.92
C ILE A 150 -1.81 -4.05 -20.67
N ILE A 151 -3.03 -3.67 -21.06
CA ILE A 151 -3.91 -4.52 -21.87
C ILE A 151 -4.03 -4.05 -23.33
N LEU A 152 -3.63 -2.80 -23.59
CA LEU A 152 -3.70 -2.22 -24.93
C LEU A 152 -2.61 -1.20 -25.13
N ILE A 153 -1.92 -1.30 -26.29
CA ILE A 153 -1.10 -0.24 -26.86
C ILE A 153 -1.55 -0.09 -28.31
N GLU A 154 -1.92 1.13 -28.70
CA GLU A 154 -2.29 1.45 -30.08
C GLU A 154 -1.39 2.58 -30.62
N LYS A 155 -1.08 2.53 -31.92
CA LYS A 155 -0.49 3.64 -32.67
C LYS A 155 -1.39 3.95 -33.88
N ASN A 156 -1.84 5.20 -33.98
CA ASN A 156 -2.72 5.64 -35.06
C ASN A 156 -3.97 4.77 -35.23
N GLY A 157 -4.57 4.33 -34.11
CA GLY A 157 -5.76 3.48 -34.09
C GLY A 157 -5.51 2.00 -34.42
N GLN A 158 -4.26 1.61 -34.67
CA GLN A 158 -3.88 0.22 -34.90
C GLN A 158 -3.26 -0.39 -33.64
N PRO A 159 -3.71 -1.58 -33.18
CA PRO A 159 -3.14 -2.21 -32.01
C PRO A 159 -1.72 -2.72 -32.30
N VAL A 160 -0.77 -2.22 -31.50
CA VAL A 160 0.64 -2.69 -31.47
C VAL A 160 0.78 -3.82 -30.44
N PHE A 161 -0.01 -3.73 -29.37
CA PHE A 161 -0.11 -4.76 -28.34
C PHE A 161 -1.55 -4.84 -27.84
N ARG A 162 -2.09 -6.05 -27.71
CA ARG A 162 -3.40 -6.29 -27.12
C ARG A 162 -3.38 -7.57 -26.31
N LYS A 163 -3.89 -7.47 -25.09
CA LYS A 163 -4.12 -8.59 -24.19
C LYS A 163 -5.61 -8.64 -23.87
N ASP A 164 -6.24 -9.79 -24.06
CA ASP A 164 -7.65 -9.94 -23.66
C ASP A 164 -7.76 -9.89 -22.14
N VAL A 165 -8.69 -9.09 -21.63
CA VAL A 165 -8.90 -8.91 -20.18
C VAL A 165 -9.27 -10.24 -19.51
N CYS A 166 -9.82 -11.19 -20.28
CA CYS A 166 -10.17 -12.55 -19.81
C CYS A 166 -9.06 -13.58 -20.03
N SER A 167 -7.99 -13.28 -20.77
CA SER A 167 -6.92 -14.22 -21.13
C SER A 167 -5.62 -14.00 -20.36
N GLY A 168 -5.69 -13.37 -19.21
CA GLY A 168 -4.53 -13.20 -18.34
C GLY A 168 -3.95 -14.55 -17.94
N LYS A 169 -2.93 -15.03 -18.66
CA LYS A 169 -1.81 -15.73 -18.05
C LYS A 169 -0.96 -14.67 -17.33
N GLU A 170 -1.53 -13.94 -16.37
CA GLU A 170 -0.76 -13.55 -15.21
C GLU A 170 -0.25 -14.87 -14.62
N GLU A 171 1.01 -14.96 -14.27
CA GLU A 171 1.43 -15.97 -13.31
C GLU A 171 0.39 -15.90 -12.20
N LYS A 172 -0.41 -16.96 -12.08
CA LYS A 172 -1.54 -16.98 -11.14
C LYS A 172 -0.93 -16.67 -9.79
N LYS A 173 -1.19 -15.46 -9.25
CA LYS A 173 -0.80 -15.17 -7.87
C LYS A 173 -1.27 -16.31 -6.99
N THR A 174 -0.46 -16.64 -6.02
CA THR A 174 -0.79 -17.69 -5.04
C THR A 174 -2.15 -17.37 -4.41
N ASP A 175 -3.00 -18.37 -4.29
CA ASP A 175 -4.33 -18.21 -3.72
C ASP A 175 -4.25 -17.84 -2.23
N HIS A 176 -4.66 -16.62 -1.89
CA HIS A 176 -4.66 -16.13 -0.51
C HIS A 176 -5.80 -16.72 0.34
N SER A 177 -6.79 -17.42 -0.25
CA SER A 177 -7.90 -18.02 0.50
C SER A 177 -7.45 -19.17 1.42
N ILE A 178 -6.23 -19.68 1.22
CA ILE A 178 -5.61 -20.69 2.08
C ILE A 178 -5.13 -20.13 3.44
N LEU A 179 -5.05 -18.80 3.57
CA LEU A 179 -4.58 -18.16 4.80
C LEU A 179 -5.64 -18.26 5.91
N ASN A 180 -5.21 -18.59 7.10
CA ASN A 180 -5.98 -18.48 8.34
C ASN A 180 -5.02 -18.28 9.52
N ILE A 181 -5.53 -17.77 10.64
CA ILE A 181 -4.69 -17.36 11.79
C ILE A 181 -3.95 -18.52 12.40
N GLU A 182 -4.56 -19.69 12.54
CA GLU A 182 -3.93 -20.87 13.12
C GLU A 182 -2.71 -21.33 12.30
N ASP A 183 -2.90 -21.47 10.99
CA ASP A 183 -1.82 -21.85 10.08
C ASP A 183 -0.73 -20.79 9.94
N ILE A 184 -1.10 -19.50 10.01
CA ILE A 184 -0.12 -18.40 10.00
C ILE A 184 0.78 -18.47 11.23
N ILE A 185 0.23 -18.75 12.41
CA ILE A 185 1.00 -18.92 13.64
C ILE A 185 1.90 -20.16 13.55
N ASP A 186 1.36 -21.29 13.08
CA ASP A 186 2.14 -22.52 12.89
C ASP A 186 3.29 -22.27 11.88
N PHE A 187 3.03 -21.60 10.77
CA PHE A 187 4.07 -21.25 9.80
C PHE A 187 5.12 -20.33 10.41
N ALA A 188 4.75 -19.28 11.15
CA ALA A 188 5.69 -18.38 11.81
C ALA A 188 6.60 -19.13 12.80
N ASN A 189 6.07 -20.15 13.50
CA ASN A 189 6.83 -20.98 14.43
C ASN A 189 7.77 -21.97 13.74
N THR A 190 7.42 -22.46 12.56
CA THR A 190 8.10 -23.60 11.91
C THR A 190 8.89 -23.24 10.67
N VAL A 191 8.69 -22.03 10.09
CA VAL A 191 9.38 -21.60 8.88
C VAL A 191 10.90 -21.60 9.09
N ASP A 192 11.65 -22.14 8.11
CA ASP A 192 13.08 -21.89 7.99
C ASP A 192 13.24 -20.40 7.59
N THR A 193 13.77 -19.58 8.49
CA THR A 193 13.87 -18.14 8.25
C THR A 193 14.75 -17.78 7.08
N GLU A 194 15.65 -18.65 6.64
CA GLU A 194 16.43 -18.45 5.41
C GLU A 194 15.55 -18.39 4.14
N ASP A 195 14.40 -19.10 4.12
CA ASP A 195 13.49 -19.09 2.96
C ASP A 195 12.75 -17.75 2.77
N VAL A 196 12.64 -16.94 3.82
CA VAL A 196 11.93 -15.64 3.82
C VAL A 196 12.85 -14.46 4.12
N LYS A 197 14.12 -14.72 4.38
CA LYS A 197 15.10 -13.75 4.85
C LYS A 197 15.28 -12.59 3.87
N GLU A 198 15.43 -12.87 2.60
CA GLU A 198 15.72 -11.82 1.60
C GLU A 198 14.62 -10.74 1.58
N VAL A 199 13.36 -11.16 1.53
CA VAL A 199 12.22 -10.22 1.46
C VAL A 199 12.04 -9.46 2.77
N LEU A 200 12.26 -10.11 3.93
CA LEU A 200 12.12 -9.48 5.23
C LEU A 200 13.28 -8.54 5.56
N GLU A 201 14.52 -8.91 5.24
CA GLU A 201 15.69 -8.03 5.41
C GLU A 201 15.57 -6.76 4.53
N ARG A 202 15.08 -6.91 3.31
CA ARG A 202 14.78 -5.79 2.45
C ARG A 202 13.70 -4.90 3.05
N GLN A 203 12.63 -5.49 3.62
CA GLN A 203 11.57 -4.76 4.31
C GLN A 203 12.11 -4.01 5.53
N ILE A 204 12.89 -4.67 6.38
CA ILE A 204 13.53 -4.04 7.55
C ILE A 204 14.36 -2.85 7.12
N ARG A 205 15.24 -3.04 6.15
CA ARG A 205 16.17 -1.99 5.67
C ARG A 205 15.44 -0.79 5.09
N TYR A 206 14.52 -1.01 4.13
CA TYR A 206 13.87 0.09 3.41
C TYR A 206 12.86 0.82 4.28
N ASN A 207 12.01 0.08 5.01
CA ASN A 207 10.98 0.70 5.82
C ASN A 207 11.58 1.44 7.03
N THR A 208 12.66 0.93 7.62
CA THR A 208 13.40 1.67 8.66
C THR A 208 14.02 2.95 8.11
N ALA A 209 14.69 2.89 6.96
CA ALA A 209 15.35 4.06 6.37
C ALA A 209 14.38 5.22 6.10
N ILE A 210 13.23 4.95 5.49
CA ILE A 210 12.24 6.01 5.23
C ILE A 210 11.56 6.50 6.51
N SER A 211 11.39 5.63 7.50
CA SER A 211 10.86 6.00 8.82
C SER A 211 11.80 6.96 9.56
N GLU A 212 13.09 6.69 9.54
CA GLU A 212 14.12 7.55 10.12
C GLU A 212 14.24 8.87 9.37
N GLU A 213 14.16 8.84 8.03
CA GLU A 213 14.11 10.07 7.22
C GLU A 213 12.88 10.91 7.55
N GLY A 214 11.71 10.30 7.76
CA GLY A 214 10.50 11.01 8.16
C GLY A 214 10.61 11.71 9.51
N LEU A 215 11.35 11.12 10.46
CA LEU A 215 11.65 11.76 11.73
C LEU A 215 12.71 12.87 11.60
N ARG A 216 13.68 12.73 10.69
CA ARG A 216 14.75 13.72 10.47
C ARG A 216 14.26 14.90 9.66
N GLY A 217 13.63 14.63 8.52
CA GLY A 217 13.17 15.64 7.57
C GLY A 217 11.91 16.37 8.01
N ASN A 218 11.36 17.20 7.13
CA ASN A 218 10.13 17.95 7.38
C ASN A 218 9.09 17.54 6.30
N TYR A 219 8.22 16.59 6.65
CA TYR A 219 7.29 15.99 5.73
C TYR A 219 5.85 16.06 6.21
N GLY A 220 4.95 16.52 5.36
CA GLY A 220 3.51 16.51 5.61
C GLY A 220 3.12 17.24 6.89
N ALA A 221 2.43 16.53 7.78
CA ALA A 221 2.01 17.08 9.07
C ALA A 221 3.00 16.74 10.22
N ASN A 222 4.11 16.06 9.93
CA ASN A 222 5.11 15.64 10.91
C ASN A 222 4.51 14.85 12.09
N ILE A 223 3.55 13.99 11.82
CA ILE A 223 2.81 13.25 12.86
C ILE A 223 3.75 12.46 13.77
N GLY A 224 4.77 11.81 13.20
CA GLY A 224 5.77 11.10 14.00
C GLY A 224 6.47 12.00 15.01
N LYS A 225 6.89 13.20 14.60
CA LYS A 225 7.52 14.19 15.51
C LYS A 225 6.55 14.71 16.54
N VAL A 226 5.31 15.01 16.14
CA VAL A 226 4.24 15.47 17.05
C VAL A 226 4.02 14.46 18.16
N LEU A 227 3.94 13.17 17.84
CA LEU A 227 3.75 12.11 18.82
C LEU A 227 4.89 12.05 19.82
N LEU A 228 6.14 12.02 19.36
CA LEU A 228 7.32 11.99 20.25
C LEU A 228 7.41 13.23 21.13
N HIS A 229 7.16 14.42 20.56
CA HIS A 229 7.20 15.66 21.31
C HIS A 229 6.10 15.74 22.39
N THR A 230 4.89 15.26 22.05
CA THR A 230 3.71 15.41 22.94
C THR A 230 3.67 14.33 24.02
N TYR A 231 4.01 13.09 23.68
CA TYR A 231 3.78 11.91 24.55
C TYR A 231 5.08 11.25 25.04
N GLY A 232 6.24 11.74 24.60
CA GLY A 232 7.55 11.18 24.97
C GLY A 232 7.96 9.96 24.13
N ASP A 233 9.08 9.34 24.50
CA ASP A 233 9.73 8.26 23.74
C ASP A 233 9.66 6.90 24.47
N ASN A 234 8.48 6.51 24.93
CA ASN A 234 8.28 5.13 25.34
C ASN A 234 8.01 4.25 24.11
N ILE A 235 8.20 2.94 24.22
CA ILE A 235 8.12 2.00 23.10
C ILE A 235 6.79 2.08 22.34
N LYS A 236 5.65 2.25 23.04
CA LYS A 236 4.32 2.32 22.43
C LYS A 236 4.20 3.57 21.56
N ILE A 237 4.69 4.70 22.04
CA ILE A 237 4.70 5.96 21.30
C ILE A 237 5.72 5.93 20.16
N ARG A 238 6.93 5.40 20.41
CA ARG A 238 7.99 5.32 19.39
C ARG A 238 7.57 4.43 18.22
N ALA A 239 6.94 3.28 18.47
CA ALA A 239 6.43 2.40 17.43
C ALA A 239 5.40 3.10 16.53
N ARG A 240 4.44 3.82 17.12
CA ARG A 240 3.43 4.62 16.42
C ARG A 240 4.07 5.77 15.65
N ALA A 241 4.98 6.50 16.29
CA ALA A 241 5.64 7.66 15.74
C ALA A 241 6.50 7.31 14.52
N LYS A 242 7.28 6.24 14.60
CA LYS A 242 8.12 5.79 13.50
C LYS A 242 7.31 5.28 12.31
N ALA A 243 6.25 4.50 12.53
CA ALA A 243 5.36 4.07 11.46
C ALA A 243 4.67 5.28 10.78
N ALA A 244 4.20 6.26 11.56
CA ALA A 244 3.62 7.50 11.05
C ALA A 244 4.64 8.35 10.28
N ALA A 245 5.87 8.49 10.78
CA ALA A 245 6.93 9.27 10.13
C ALA A 245 7.31 8.73 8.75
N GLY A 246 7.37 7.41 8.59
CA GLY A 246 7.58 6.80 7.28
C GLY A 246 6.47 7.15 6.29
N SER A 247 5.22 7.20 6.74
CA SER A 247 4.09 7.67 5.93
C SER A 247 4.14 9.17 5.65
N ASP A 248 4.52 10.00 6.63
CA ASP A 248 4.74 11.44 6.41
C ASP A 248 5.73 11.64 5.26
N ALA A 249 6.89 10.97 5.31
CA ALA A 249 7.90 11.04 4.26
C ALA A 249 7.38 10.53 2.91
N ARG A 250 6.81 9.33 2.88
CA ARG A 250 6.33 8.68 1.65
C ARG A 250 5.25 9.48 0.93
N MET A 251 4.26 10.00 1.66
CA MET A 251 3.13 10.74 1.08
C MET A 251 3.50 12.14 0.62
N ASN A 252 4.66 12.64 1.05
CA ASN A 252 5.09 14.01 0.79
C ASN A 252 6.41 14.11 0.03
N GLY A 253 6.69 13.12 -0.83
CA GLY A 253 7.71 13.21 -1.87
C GLY A 253 9.10 12.72 -1.48
N CYS A 254 9.26 11.99 -0.39
CA CYS A 254 10.53 11.33 -0.09
C CYS A 254 10.85 10.29 -1.18
N GLU A 255 12.10 10.33 -1.64
CA GLU A 255 12.59 9.52 -2.76
C GLU A 255 13.16 8.15 -2.30
N LEU A 256 13.05 7.81 -1.01
CA LEU A 256 13.47 6.51 -0.52
C LEU A 256 12.42 5.43 -0.83
N PRO A 257 12.88 4.21 -1.21
CA PRO A 257 11.98 3.09 -1.46
C PRO A 257 11.37 2.55 -0.16
N VAL A 258 10.23 1.91 -0.29
CA VAL A 258 9.58 1.13 0.76
C VAL A 258 9.34 -0.30 0.27
N VAL A 259 9.22 -1.26 1.18
CA VAL A 259 8.62 -2.56 0.85
C VAL A 259 7.15 -2.49 1.21
N ILE A 260 6.31 -2.74 0.20
CA ILE A 260 4.85 -2.72 0.33
C ILE A 260 4.32 -3.99 1.01
N ASN A 261 3.07 -3.97 1.40
CA ASN A 261 2.27 -5.14 1.74
C ASN A 261 0.88 -4.93 1.13
N SER A 262 0.35 -5.94 0.46
CA SER A 262 -0.96 -5.88 -0.21
C SER A 262 -1.13 -4.63 -1.09
N GLY A 263 -0.11 -4.31 -1.88
CA GLY A 263 -0.11 -3.19 -2.82
C GLY A 263 0.11 -1.79 -2.21
N SER A 264 0.37 -1.67 -0.91
CA SER A 264 0.55 -0.37 -0.25
C SER A 264 1.81 -0.28 0.62
N GLY A 265 2.64 0.75 0.36
CA GLY A 265 3.81 1.03 1.20
C GLY A 265 3.41 1.47 2.63
N ASN A 266 2.30 2.17 2.79
CA ASN A 266 1.77 2.52 4.11
C ASN A 266 1.43 1.25 4.91
N GLN A 267 0.83 0.23 4.29
CA GLN A 267 0.57 -1.05 4.94
C GLN A 267 1.87 -1.77 5.27
N GLY A 268 2.83 -1.81 4.33
CA GLY A 268 4.13 -2.44 4.58
C GLY A 268 4.88 -1.83 5.76
N MET A 269 4.89 -0.49 5.88
CA MET A 269 5.49 0.20 7.03
C MET A 269 4.71 -0.05 8.32
N THR A 270 3.39 -0.04 8.28
CA THR A 270 2.52 -0.25 9.45
C THR A 270 2.65 -1.68 9.99
N ALA A 271 2.77 -2.67 9.11
CA ALA A 271 2.97 -4.06 9.49
C ALA A 271 4.38 -4.34 10.05
N SER A 272 5.42 -3.61 9.56
CA SER A 272 6.80 -3.94 9.90
C SER A 272 7.41 -3.06 11.01
N ILE A 273 7.30 -1.73 10.92
CA ILE A 273 8.02 -0.81 11.81
C ILE A 273 7.68 -1.00 13.29
N PRO A 274 6.41 -1.15 13.71
CA PRO A 274 6.09 -1.39 15.11
C PRO A 274 6.71 -2.69 15.63
N VAL A 275 6.67 -3.75 14.84
CA VAL A 275 7.28 -5.06 15.21
C VAL A 275 8.80 -4.93 15.34
N ILE A 276 9.47 -4.24 14.43
CA ILE A 276 10.91 -3.98 14.48
C ILE A 276 11.29 -3.19 15.74
N GLU A 277 10.53 -2.15 16.09
CA GLU A 277 10.81 -1.33 17.28
C GLU A 277 10.62 -2.13 18.58
N PHE A 278 9.55 -2.92 18.69
CA PHE A 278 9.35 -3.79 19.84
C PHE A 278 10.39 -4.89 19.91
N ALA A 279 10.80 -5.49 18.79
CA ALA A 279 11.87 -6.49 18.76
C ALA A 279 13.22 -5.92 19.27
N ARG A 280 13.54 -4.68 18.89
CA ARG A 280 14.73 -3.95 19.37
C ARG A 280 14.64 -3.63 20.86
N GLU A 281 13.48 -3.14 21.32
CA GLU A 281 13.26 -2.82 22.74
C GLU A 281 13.39 -4.05 23.63
N LEU A 282 12.82 -5.18 23.20
CA LEU A 282 12.87 -6.45 23.91
C LEU A 282 14.21 -7.19 23.73
N GLN A 283 15.12 -6.67 22.89
CA GLN A 283 16.41 -7.28 22.58
C GLN A 283 16.31 -8.77 22.17
N VAL A 284 15.24 -9.13 21.44
CA VAL A 284 15.07 -10.49 20.97
C VAL A 284 16.12 -10.84 19.91
N CYS A 285 16.40 -12.13 19.72
CA CYS A 285 17.28 -12.58 18.65
C CYS A 285 16.68 -12.26 17.27
N HIS A 286 17.55 -12.14 16.27
CA HIS A 286 17.16 -11.78 14.91
C HIS A 286 16.14 -12.75 14.31
N ASP A 287 16.31 -14.05 14.52
CA ASP A 287 15.38 -15.09 14.08
C ASP A 287 13.95 -14.84 14.62
N LYS A 288 13.83 -14.51 15.91
CA LYS A 288 12.52 -14.21 16.52
C LYS A 288 11.88 -12.96 15.91
N MET A 289 12.67 -11.94 15.59
CA MET A 289 12.18 -10.75 14.89
C MET A 289 11.67 -11.11 13.48
N LEU A 290 12.39 -11.94 12.72
CA LEU A 290 11.94 -12.37 11.39
C LEU A 290 10.62 -13.17 11.49
N ARG A 291 10.48 -14.09 12.45
CA ARG A 291 9.24 -14.84 12.70
C ARG A 291 8.06 -13.93 13.04
N ALA A 292 8.27 -12.93 13.88
CA ALA A 292 7.25 -11.94 14.23
C ALA A 292 6.84 -11.09 12.99
N LEU A 293 7.78 -10.77 12.11
CA LEU A 293 7.49 -10.10 10.84
C LEU A 293 6.75 -11.00 9.86
N VAL A 294 7.09 -12.29 9.78
CA VAL A 294 6.30 -13.28 9.00
C VAL A 294 4.84 -13.25 9.44
N LEU A 295 4.60 -13.38 10.74
CA LEU A 295 3.25 -13.39 11.31
C LEU A 295 2.52 -12.07 11.02
N SER A 296 3.12 -10.94 11.32
CA SER A 296 2.53 -9.61 11.08
C SER A 296 2.16 -9.38 9.62
N ASN A 297 3.05 -9.72 8.69
CA ASN A 297 2.80 -9.55 7.27
C ASN A 297 1.69 -10.48 6.76
N LEU A 298 1.69 -11.76 7.13
CA LEU A 298 0.67 -12.72 6.69
C LEU A 298 -0.70 -12.40 7.29
N VAL A 299 -0.78 -11.99 8.57
CA VAL A 299 -2.05 -11.51 9.17
C VAL A 299 -2.57 -10.29 8.41
N THR A 300 -1.70 -9.34 8.06
CA THR A 300 -2.07 -8.16 7.27
C THR A 300 -2.65 -8.58 5.91
N ILE A 301 -1.99 -9.50 5.19
CA ILE A 301 -2.41 -10.01 3.89
C ILE A 301 -3.75 -10.75 4.01
N HIS A 302 -3.90 -11.61 5.03
CA HIS A 302 -5.13 -12.35 5.29
C HIS A 302 -6.34 -11.43 5.50
N LEU A 303 -6.21 -10.45 6.39
CA LEU A 303 -7.24 -9.44 6.62
C LEU A 303 -7.57 -8.66 5.35
N LYS A 304 -6.55 -8.29 4.58
CA LYS A 304 -6.71 -7.50 3.36
C LYS A 304 -7.38 -8.29 2.23
N THR A 305 -7.20 -9.60 2.18
CA THR A 305 -7.82 -10.49 1.18
C THR A 305 -9.35 -10.38 1.21
N GLY A 306 -9.97 -10.37 2.40
CA GLY A 306 -11.41 -10.20 2.56
C GLY A 306 -11.94 -8.82 2.17
N ILE A 307 -11.11 -7.78 2.29
CA ILE A 307 -11.46 -6.38 2.00
C ILE A 307 -11.36 -6.06 0.50
N GLY A 308 -10.39 -6.67 -0.19
CA GLY A 308 -10.08 -6.38 -1.59
C GLY A 308 -9.04 -5.27 -1.77
N THR A 309 -8.63 -5.03 -3.02
CA THR A 309 -7.48 -4.17 -3.35
C THR A 309 -7.72 -2.70 -3.05
N LEU A 310 -8.89 -2.18 -3.43
CA LEU A 310 -9.29 -0.78 -3.22
C LEU A 310 -10.67 -0.73 -2.56
N SER A 311 -10.79 -0.04 -1.44
CA SER A 311 -12.00 0.08 -0.65
C SER A 311 -11.98 1.41 0.13
N ALA A 312 -13.15 1.87 0.57
CA ALA A 312 -13.23 2.93 1.57
C ALA A 312 -12.74 2.49 2.95
N TYR A 313 -12.53 1.21 3.19
CA TYR A 313 -11.91 0.71 4.42
C TYR A 313 -10.39 0.91 4.37
N CYS A 314 -9.83 1.57 5.36
CA CYS A 314 -8.43 1.90 5.39
C CYS A 314 -7.55 0.66 5.63
N GLY A 315 -6.65 0.35 4.68
CA GLY A 315 -5.72 -0.77 4.82
C GLY A 315 -4.74 -0.66 6.01
N ALA A 316 -4.54 0.55 6.55
CA ALA A 316 -3.76 0.72 7.77
C ALA A 316 -4.35 -0.04 8.96
N VAL A 317 -5.68 -0.26 9.00
CA VAL A 317 -6.35 -1.06 10.04
C VAL A 317 -5.85 -2.50 10.00
N SER A 318 -5.89 -3.15 8.83
CA SER A 318 -5.36 -4.51 8.67
C SER A 318 -3.91 -4.62 9.09
N ALA A 319 -3.08 -3.64 8.71
CA ALA A 319 -1.67 -3.63 9.04
C ALA A 319 -1.39 -3.30 10.52
N GLY A 320 -2.21 -2.47 11.15
CA GLY A 320 -2.17 -2.23 12.60
C GLY A 320 -2.53 -3.47 13.41
N CYS A 321 -3.55 -4.22 12.98
CA CYS A 321 -3.89 -5.51 13.57
C CYS A 321 -2.75 -6.52 13.38
N GLY A 322 -2.16 -6.59 12.18
CA GLY A 322 -1.00 -7.44 11.90
C GLY A 322 0.20 -7.11 12.79
N SER A 323 0.53 -5.83 12.95
CA SER A 323 1.62 -5.42 13.84
C SER A 323 1.32 -5.73 15.31
N GLY A 324 0.06 -5.57 15.76
CA GLY A 324 -0.38 -5.99 17.09
C GLY A 324 -0.17 -7.48 17.32
N ALA A 325 -0.54 -8.32 16.34
CA ALA A 325 -0.30 -9.76 16.37
C ALA A 325 1.21 -10.09 16.44
N GLY A 326 2.04 -9.41 15.63
CA GLY A 326 3.49 -9.57 15.67
C GLY A 326 4.10 -9.14 17.02
N ILE A 327 3.60 -8.08 17.64
CA ILE A 327 4.00 -7.65 18.98
C ILE A 327 3.61 -8.71 20.02
N ALA A 328 2.36 -9.22 19.98
CA ALA A 328 1.93 -10.30 20.86
C ALA A 328 2.84 -11.52 20.75
N TYR A 329 3.24 -11.91 19.54
CA TYR A 329 4.20 -12.99 19.30
C TYR A 329 5.58 -12.72 19.91
N LEU A 330 6.10 -11.50 19.83
CA LEU A 330 7.38 -11.12 20.46
C LEU A 330 7.36 -11.32 21.97
N TYR A 331 6.22 -11.08 22.63
CA TYR A 331 6.04 -11.34 24.06
C TYR A 331 5.77 -12.82 24.39
N GLY A 332 5.74 -13.70 23.38
CA GLY A 332 5.53 -15.14 23.57
C GLY A 332 4.05 -15.54 23.63
N GLY A 333 3.17 -14.69 23.08
CA GLY A 333 1.75 -14.99 23.00
C GLY A 333 1.47 -16.24 22.14
N ASP A 334 0.60 -17.09 22.66
CA ASP A 334 0.05 -18.24 21.96
C ASP A 334 -1.11 -17.86 21.01
N TYR A 335 -1.81 -18.86 20.49
CA TYR A 335 -2.96 -18.65 19.60
C TYR A 335 -4.02 -17.76 20.22
N GLU A 336 -4.37 -17.96 21.49
CA GLU A 336 -5.42 -17.20 22.17
C GLU A 336 -5.03 -15.71 22.31
N VAL A 337 -3.81 -15.44 22.74
CA VAL A 337 -3.29 -14.06 22.86
C VAL A 337 -3.30 -13.35 21.50
N ILE A 338 -2.84 -14.01 20.45
CA ILE A 338 -2.75 -13.44 19.11
C ILE A 338 -4.16 -13.24 18.53
N ALA A 339 -5.04 -14.23 18.61
CA ALA A 339 -6.41 -14.16 18.10
C ALA A 339 -7.21 -13.05 18.77
N HIS A 340 -7.15 -12.93 20.10
CA HIS A 340 -7.83 -11.85 20.82
C HIS A 340 -7.21 -10.48 20.56
N THR A 341 -5.89 -10.39 20.37
CA THR A 341 -5.25 -9.13 19.93
C THR A 341 -5.82 -8.65 18.61
N ILE A 342 -6.00 -9.56 17.64
CA ILE A 342 -6.57 -9.23 16.32
C ILE A 342 -8.04 -8.79 16.46
N VAL A 343 -8.86 -9.55 17.19
CA VAL A 343 -10.29 -9.24 17.39
C VAL A 343 -10.48 -7.89 18.08
N ASN A 344 -9.75 -7.66 19.18
CA ASN A 344 -9.80 -6.40 19.91
C ASN A 344 -9.39 -5.22 19.01
N SER A 345 -8.29 -5.37 18.26
CA SER A 345 -7.82 -4.33 17.34
C SER A 345 -8.86 -3.99 16.28
N LEU A 346 -9.47 -5.00 15.65
CA LEU A 346 -10.51 -4.82 14.63
C LEU A 346 -11.74 -4.11 15.22
N ALA A 347 -12.17 -4.47 16.42
CA ALA A 347 -13.30 -3.84 17.07
C ALA A 347 -13.07 -2.34 17.37
N ILE A 348 -11.82 -1.97 17.73
CA ILE A 348 -11.46 -0.58 18.06
C ILE A 348 -11.47 0.33 16.84
N VAL A 349 -10.91 -0.11 15.70
CA VAL A 349 -10.59 0.78 14.56
C VAL A 349 -11.30 0.42 13.25
N SER A 350 -12.35 -0.40 13.27
CA SER A 350 -13.08 -0.81 12.06
C SER A 350 -13.78 0.32 11.30
N GLY A 351 -13.85 1.51 11.87
CA GLY A 351 -14.49 2.69 11.25
C GLY A 351 -13.53 3.64 10.54
N ILE A 352 -12.23 3.39 10.48
CA ILE A 352 -11.29 4.28 9.78
C ILE A 352 -11.49 4.17 8.27
N ILE A 353 -11.94 5.27 7.64
CA ILE A 353 -12.14 5.32 6.19
C ILE A 353 -10.85 5.66 5.43
N CYS A 354 -10.75 5.15 4.19
CA CYS A 354 -9.73 5.50 3.21
C CYS A 354 -10.29 6.51 2.21
N ASP A 355 -9.86 7.75 2.32
CA ASP A 355 -10.20 8.86 1.41
C ASP A 355 -9.01 9.27 0.54
N GLY A 356 -8.12 8.33 0.21
CA GLY A 356 -6.98 8.49 -0.68
C GLY A 356 -5.65 8.78 0.02
N ALA A 357 -4.57 8.75 -0.75
CA ALA A 357 -3.21 8.96 -0.28
C ALA A 357 -2.92 10.45 -0.01
N LYS A 358 -2.54 10.79 1.22
CA LYS A 358 -2.25 12.16 1.65
C LYS A 358 -1.60 12.21 3.03
N ALA A 359 -1.23 13.41 3.49
CA ALA A 359 -0.55 13.62 4.78
C ALA A 359 -1.31 13.00 5.98
N SER A 360 -2.66 13.03 6.00
CA SER A 360 -3.43 12.45 7.11
C SER A 360 -3.32 10.92 7.24
N CYS A 361 -2.74 10.22 6.24
CA CYS A 361 -2.47 8.79 6.35
C CYS A 361 -1.54 8.46 7.52
N ALA A 362 -0.58 9.32 7.83
CA ALA A 362 0.32 9.15 8.98
C ALA A 362 -0.43 9.08 10.32
N ALA A 363 -1.43 9.94 10.51
CA ALA A 363 -2.26 9.93 11.72
C ALA A 363 -3.16 8.68 11.80
N LYS A 364 -3.72 8.23 10.66
CA LYS A 364 -4.51 6.98 10.58
C LYS A 364 -3.66 5.76 10.92
N ILE A 365 -2.42 5.73 10.45
CA ILE A 365 -1.43 4.68 10.78
C ILE A 365 -1.17 4.68 12.29
N SER A 366 -0.88 5.84 12.88
CA SER A 366 -0.66 5.94 14.33
C SER A 366 -1.86 5.39 15.12
N ALA A 367 -3.09 5.71 14.72
CA ALA A 367 -4.30 5.21 15.37
C ALA A 367 -4.46 3.68 15.21
N ALA A 368 -4.16 3.15 14.03
CA ALA A 368 -4.24 1.71 13.76
C ALA A 368 -3.20 0.91 14.56
N VAL A 369 -1.96 1.41 14.65
CA VAL A 369 -0.90 0.80 15.48
C VAL A 369 -1.28 0.87 16.96
N ASP A 370 -1.85 1.99 17.42
CA ASP A 370 -2.33 2.13 18.80
C ASP A 370 -3.39 1.10 19.15
N ALA A 371 -4.34 0.87 18.24
CA ALA A 371 -5.36 -0.16 18.41
C ALA A 371 -4.75 -1.58 18.45
N GLY A 372 -3.73 -1.86 17.63
CA GLY A 372 -2.98 -3.12 17.68
C GLY A 372 -2.32 -3.36 19.03
N ILE A 373 -1.64 -2.34 19.56
CA ILE A 373 -1.00 -2.38 20.88
C ILE A 373 -2.07 -2.51 21.98
N MET A 374 -3.14 -1.72 21.90
CA MET A 374 -4.24 -1.75 22.88
C MET A 374 -4.92 -3.12 22.89
N GLY A 375 -5.13 -3.72 21.72
CA GLY A 375 -5.75 -5.05 21.61
C GLY A 375 -4.96 -6.13 22.36
N TYR A 376 -3.63 -6.08 22.29
CA TYR A 376 -2.73 -6.95 23.07
C TYR A 376 -2.81 -6.63 24.56
N GLU A 377 -2.65 -5.37 24.94
CA GLU A 377 -2.64 -4.95 26.35
C GLU A 377 -3.97 -5.28 27.07
N MET A 378 -5.10 -5.13 26.40
CA MET A 378 -6.41 -5.52 26.95
C MET A 378 -6.42 -6.99 27.33
N TYR A 379 -5.98 -7.87 26.42
CA TYR A 379 -6.03 -9.32 26.66
C TYR A 379 -5.11 -9.75 27.78
N ILE A 380 -3.89 -9.20 27.84
CA ILE A 380 -2.93 -9.48 28.94
C ILE A 380 -3.48 -9.06 30.30
N GLN A 381 -4.38 -8.06 30.35
CA GLN A 381 -5.04 -7.65 31.58
C GLN A 381 -6.38 -8.40 31.82
N GLY A 382 -6.65 -9.47 31.06
CA GLY A 382 -7.88 -10.26 31.18
C GLY A 382 -9.14 -9.57 30.62
N GLN A 383 -8.96 -8.58 29.72
CA GLN A 383 -10.05 -7.85 29.10
C GLN A 383 -10.13 -8.17 27.59
N GLN A 384 -11.35 -8.28 27.07
CA GLN A 384 -11.59 -8.55 25.65
C GLN A 384 -12.99 -8.11 25.24
N PHE A 385 -13.20 -7.95 23.94
CA PHE A 385 -14.54 -7.86 23.37
C PHE A 385 -15.08 -9.27 23.10
N TYR A 386 -16.35 -9.50 23.35
CA TYR A 386 -16.97 -10.81 23.29
C TYR A 386 -17.76 -11.02 22.00
N GLY A 387 -17.88 -12.29 21.58
CA GLY A 387 -18.76 -12.64 20.47
C GLY A 387 -20.21 -12.22 20.78
N GLY A 388 -20.78 -11.38 19.90
CA GLY A 388 -22.06 -10.72 20.06
C GLY A 388 -21.96 -9.22 20.28
N ASP A 389 -20.76 -8.68 20.51
CA ASP A 389 -20.50 -7.23 20.62
C ASP A 389 -20.45 -6.60 19.21
N GLY A 390 -21.58 -6.24 18.66
CA GLY A 390 -21.68 -5.63 17.33
C GLY A 390 -21.24 -6.57 16.20
N ILE A 391 -20.16 -6.20 15.49
CA ILE A 391 -19.63 -7.01 14.38
C ILE A 391 -18.66 -8.12 14.85
N VAL A 392 -18.31 -8.12 16.13
CA VAL A 392 -17.46 -9.18 16.73
C VAL A 392 -18.30 -10.44 16.93
N THR A 393 -17.79 -11.57 16.47
CA THR A 393 -18.45 -12.87 16.62
C THR A 393 -17.48 -13.91 17.19
N HIS A 394 -18.01 -15.06 17.58
CA HIS A 394 -17.18 -16.15 18.08
C HIS A 394 -16.18 -16.61 17.02
N GLY A 395 -14.90 -16.67 17.40
CA GLY A 395 -13.77 -17.07 16.58
C GLY A 395 -13.22 -15.90 15.73
N VAL A 396 -11.89 -15.82 15.70
CA VAL A 396 -11.16 -14.75 14.99
C VAL A 396 -11.49 -14.69 13.50
N GLU A 397 -11.57 -15.83 12.83
CA GLU A 397 -11.88 -15.94 11.40
C GLU A 397 -13.27 -15.40 11.05
N ASN A 398 -14.26 -15.63 11.92
CA ASN A 398 -15.61 -15.13 11.70
C ASN A 398 -15.65 -13.60 11.83
N THR A 399 -14.95 -13.02 12.80
CA THR A 399 -14.83 -11.56 12.96
C THR A 399 -14.09 -10.96 11.75
N ILE A 400 -12.99 -11.58 11.28
CA ILE A 400 -12.26 -11.16 10.07
C ILE A 400 -13.19 -11.16 8.85
N ARG A 401 -14.00 -12.20 8.69
CA ARG A 401 -14.97 -12.31 7.59
C ARG A 401 -16.03 -11.21 7.64
N ASN A 402 -16.57 -10.92 8.81
CA ASN A 402 -17.55 -9.85 9.01
C ASN A 402 -16.98 -8.47 8.64
N VAL A 403 -15.76 -8.18 9.09
CA VAL A 403 -15.05 -6.93 8.73
C VAL A 403 -14.77 -6.87 7.24
N GLY A 404 -14.32 -7.97 6.63
CA GLY A 404 -14.09 -8.08 5.20
C GLY A 404 -15.36 -7.81 4.39
N GLN A 405 -16.48 -8.42 4.77
CA GLN A 405 -17.77 -8.20 4.12
C GLN A 405 -18.26 -6.75 4.26
N LEU A 406 -18.18 -6.18 5.47
CA LEU A 406 -18.50 -4.77 5.69
C LEU A 406 -17.67 -3.85 4.80
N ALA A 407 -16.36 -4.12 4.72
CA ALA A 407 -15.44 -3.31 3.92
C ALA A 407 -15.68 -3.45 2.42
N LYS A 408 -15.93 -4.66 1.95
CA LYS A 408 -16.10 -4.97 0.52
C LYS A 408 -17.47 -4.57 -0.01
N GLU A 409 -18.51 -4.91 0.71
CA GLU A 409 -19.91 -4.72 0.29
C GLU A 409 -20.53 -3.46 0.92
N GLY A 410 -20.43 -3.34 2.26
CA GLY A 410 -21.08 -2.26 3.00
C GLY A 410 -20.49 -0.88 2.72
N MET A 411 -19.21 -0.79 2.41
CA MET A 411 -18.55 0.51 2.14
C MET A 411 -18.52 0.91 0.66
N CYS A 412 -19.15 0.17 -0.26
CA CYS A 412 -19.21 0.55 -1.67
C CYS A 412 -19.80 1.94 -1.91
N GLU A 413 -20.93 2.25 -1.26
CA GLU A 413 -21.57 3.57 -1.41
C GLU A 413 -20.74 4.66 -0.71
N THR A 414 -20.08 4.34 0.41
CA THR A 414 -19.15 5.25 1.08
C THR A 414 -18.00 5.63 0.15
N ASP A 415 -17.44 4.67 -0.60
CA ASP A 415 -16.36 4.92 -1.55
C ASP A 415 -16.81 5.83 -2.69
N LYS A 416 -17.99 5.58 -3.27
CA LYS A 416 -18.59 6.44 -4.30
C LYS A 416 -18.82 7.86 -3.80
N GLU A 417 -19.32 8.02 -2.58
CA GLU A 417 -19.57 9.33 -1.98
C GLU A 417 -18.26 10.09 -1.72
N ILE A 418 -17.22 9.42 -1.24
CA ILE A 418 -15.89 10.01 -1.09
C ILE A 418 -15.38 10.53 -2.43
N ILE A 419 -15.46 9.71 -3.48
CA ILE A 419 -15.04 10.10 -4.84
C ILE A 419 -15.85 11.32 -5.33
N ARG A 420 -17.18 11.31 -5.13
CA ARG A 420 -18.06 12.41 -5.50
C ARG A 420 -17.65 13.72 -4.83
N ILE A 421 -17.46 13.70 -3.50
CA ILE A 421 -17.00 14.87 -2.73
C ILE A 421 -15.67 15.40 -3.27
N MET A 422 -14.72 14.52 -3.57
CA MET A 422 -13.40 14.92 -4.07
C MET A 422 -13.44 15.50 -5.48
N VAL A 423 -14.35 15.04 -6.34
CA VAL A 423 -14.47 15.52 -7.71
C VAL A 423 -15.25 16.86 -7.76
N GLU A 424 -16.35 16.98 -7.02
CA GLU A 424 -17.27 18.15 -7.09
C GLU A 424 -16.81 19.34 -6.24
N ARG A 425 -16.11 19.09 -5.12
CA ARG A 425 -15.81 20.12 -4.10
C ARG A 425 -14.32 20.34 -3.84
N GLY A 426 -13.43 19.64 -4.56
CA GLY A 426 -12.00 19.64 -4.32
C GLY A 426 -11.14 20.43 -5.31
#